data_4b53e185c357fbb09edcb907747f84fe
#
_entry.id   4b53e185c357fbb09edcb907747f84fe
#
_cell.length_a   1.000
_cell.length_b   1.000
_cell.length_c   1.000
_cell.angle_alpha   90.00
_cell.angle_beta   90.00
_cell.angle_gamma   90.00
#
_symmetry.space_group_name_H-M   'P 1'
#
loop_
_entity.id
_entity.type
_entity.pdbx_description
1 polymer ?
#
loop_
_entity_poly.entity_id
_entity_poly.type
_entity_poly.pdbx_seq_one_letter_code
_entity_poly.pdbx_strand_id
1 'polypeptide(L)'
;MKYNISKTTAPKMPKLGKGTECVTLLLSQVSKDMHQPIVPMIFPILGAHVSGAEFMYPDQSWKETCGMLANLVADSGAGKGQLSGLVEALCRDFRAHDEEELAKLVEWQKMVKTKSANKEKPVRPDVAFWFPPADVTNAAFIQNAMGCEKLGQRTQYINMPEVEMADRVCGGHRQISQMMRNIYDRQRAGALRATADGVTGNPVLRANITISSTPFAARKFYKQELFNGTFGRVVFSYKPRQGRDGRIPRQGKYGDDFYKKLDEYIARLAICKGRFVIQPLNRLTDQLAADMASLADLADDDILWDISKRALVSAWKAGCLLWALNNQTWTAAMGHLVEWLVYHDIWSKMQVFADMLGQDEGSVSEAGRRGPKNLLDDLPDSFNEAQLEALRISIGKTKEGTKNQLYKWVFRKFIVHSAQTGLYTKTQEYLQGISSDNTTQK
;
A
#
# COMPACT_ATOMS: atom_id res chain seq x y z
N MET A 1 11.90 2.14 -19.72
CA MET A 1 10.99 1.84 -18.57
C MET A 1 9.86 0.93 -19.03
N LYS A 2 9.53 -0.10 -18.26
CA LYS A 2 8.50 -1.09 -18.62
C LYS A 2 7.07 -0.56 -18.51
N TYR A 3 6.82 0.41 -17.63
CA TYR A 3 5.50 1.01 -17.42
C TYR A 3 5.56 2.53 -17.48
N ASN A 4 4.59 3.13 -18.17
CA ASN A 4 4.45 4.58 -18.24
C ASN A 4 3.37 5.05 -17.25
N ILE A 5 3.78 5.65 -16.12
CA ILE A 5 2.88 6.14 -15.08
C ILE A 5 2.27 7.53 -15.38
N SER A 6 2.74 8.22 -16.41
CA SER A 6 2.17 9.52 -16.84
C SER A 6 0.89 9.37 -17.65
N LYS A 7 0.58 8.15 -18.15
CA LYS A 7 -0.62 7.89 -18.94
C LYS A 7 -1.86 7.76 -18.06
N THR A 8 -3.01 8.08 -18.62
CA THR A 8 -4.32 7.87 -17.99
C THR A 8 -4.71 6.39 -17.90
N THR A 9 -4.07 5.54 -18.70
CA THR A 9 -4.31 4.09 -18.70
C THR A 9 -3.48 3.41 -17.62
N ALA A 10 -4.11 2.53 -16.83
CA ALA A 10 -3.45 1.74 -15.79
C ALA A 10 -2.30 0.90 -16.35
N PRO A 11 -1.19 0.73 -15.61
CA PRO A 11 -0.15 -0.23 -15.94
C PRO A 11 -0.75 -1.63 -16.09
N LYS A 12 -0.52 -2.29 -17.22
CA LYS A 12 -1.08 -3.61 -17.49
C LYS A 12 -0.50 -4.65 -16.54
N MET A 13 -1.37 -5.36 -15.80
CA MET A 13 -0.95 -6.43 -14.91
C MET A 13 -0.24 -7.53 -15.69
N PRO A 14 0.92 -8.06 -15.18
CA PRO A 14 1.64 -9.13 -15.84
C PRO A 14 0.81 -10.42 -15.84
N LYS A 15 1.16 -11.35 -16.73
CA LYS A 15 0.63 -12.70 -16.71
C LYS A 15 1.01 -13.38 -15.39
N LEU A 16 0.02 -13.85 -14.65
CA LEU A 16 0.23 -14.69 -13.48
C LEU A 16 0.73 -16.08 -13.91
N GLY A 17 1.59 -16.69 -13.12
CA GLY A 17 2.22 -17.97 -13.43
C GLY A 17 2.75 -18.67 -12.19
N LYS A 18 3.78 -19.49 -12.33
CA LYS A 18 4.38 -20.24 -11.24
C LYS A 18 4.77 -19.31 -10.08
N GLY A 19 4.23 -19.59 -8.89
CA GLY A 19 4.46 -18.82 -7.66
C GLY A 19 3.42 -17.73 -7.39
N THR A 20 2.47 -17.51 -8.30
CA THR A 20 1.35 -16.58 -8.12
C THR A 20 -0.01 -17.26 -8.16
N GLU A 21 -0.04 -18.59 -7.95
CA GLU A 21 -1.26 -19.41 -8.04
C GLU A 21 -2.29 -19.03 -6.98
N CYS A 22 -1.87 -18.62 -5.79
CA CYS A 22 -2.78 -18.11 -4.76
C CYS A 22 -3.53 -16.86 -5.27
N VAL A 23 -2.81 -15.92 -5.90
CA VAL A 23 -3.42 -14.74 -6.51
C VAL A 23 -4.40 -15.15 -7.61
N THR A 24 -4.04 -16.10 -8.45
CA THR A 24 -4.91 -16.64 -9.51
C THR A 24 -6.18 -17.27 -8.92
N LEU A 25 -6.03 -18.05 -7.84
CA LEU A 25 -7.17 -18.66 -7.14
C LEU A 25 -8.14 -17.59 -6.61
N LEU A 26 -7.62 -16.56 -5.96
CA LEU A 26 -8.45 -15.47 -5.43
C LEU A 26 -9.15 -14.70 -6.56
N LEU A 27 -8.44 -14.38 -7.64
CA LEU A 27 -9.00 -13.68 -8.79
C LEU A 27 -10.04 -14.52 -9.57
N SER A 28 -10.05 -15.84 -9.45
CA SER A 28 -11.09 -16.67 -10.05
C SER A 28 -12.49 -16.38 -9.48
N GLN A 29 -12.58 -15.76 -8.31
CA GLN A 29 -13.83 -15.36 -7.65
C GLN A 29 -14.26 -13.94 -7.96
N VAL A 30 -13.51 -13.23 -8.82
CA VAL A 30 -13.68 -11.80 -9.07
C VAL A 30 -13.88 -11.56 -10.57
N SER A 31 -14.68 -10.60 -10.93
CA SER A 31 -14.86 -10.19 -12.33
C SER A 31 -13.56 -9.64 -12.92
N LYS A 32 -13.32 -9.86 -14.22
CA LYS A 32 -12.05 -9.50 -14.89
C LYS A 32 -11.67 -8.02 -14.75
N ASP A 33 -12.67 -7.14 -14.74
CA ASP A 33 -12.49 -5.69 -14.57
C ASP A 33 -12.07 -5.29 -13.15
N MET A 34 -12.24 -6.19 -12.18
CA MET A 34 -11.79 -6.02 -10.79
C MET A 34 -10.45 -6.70 -10.49
N HIS A 35 -9.87 -7.47 -11.43
CA HIS A 35 -8.60 -8.17 -11.18
C HIS A 35 -7.49 -7.21 -10.76
N GLN A 36 -7.19 -6.21 -11.59
CA GLN A 36 -6.13 -5.24 -11.28
C GLN A 36 -6.41 -4.44 -9.99
N PRO A 37 -7.62 -3.87 -9.78
CA PRO A 37 -7.92 -3.14 -8.56
C PRO A 37 -7.85 -3.98 -7.27
N ILE A 38 -8.17 -5.27 -7.33
CA ILE A 38 -8.21 -6.14 -6.14
C ILE A 38 -6.85 -6.70 -5.75
N VAL A 39 -5.94 -6.94 -6.71
CA VAL A 39 -4.64 -7.56 -6.39
C VAL A 39 -3.88 -6.86 -5.26
N PRO A 40 -3.72 -5.52 -5.21
CA PRO A 40 -3.06 -4.88 -4.08
C PRO A 40 -3.79 -5.05 -2.74
N MET A 41 -5.11 -5.26 -2.78
CA MET A 41 -5.97 -5.35 -1.59
C MET A 41 -5.87 -6.68 -0.86
N ILE A 42 -5.44 -7.76 -1.53
CA ILE A 42 -5.33 -9.08 -0.90
C ILE A 42 -4.12 -9.20 0.02
N PHE A 43 -3.05 -8.44 -0.21
CA PHE A 43 -1.81 -8.56 0.55
C PHE A 43 -1.92 -8.14 2.03
N PRO A 44 -2.64 -7.08 2.44
CA PRO A 44 -2.90 -6.83 3.85
C PRO A 44 -3.61 -7.98 4.54
N ILE A 45 -4.56 -8.66 3.87
CA ILE A 45 -5.30 -9.79 4.42
C ILE A 45 -4.34 -10.99 4.58
N LEU A 46 -3.63 -11.36 3.51
CA LEU A 46 -2.65 -12.45 3.54
C LEU A 46 -1.55 -12.21 4.58
N GLY A 47 -1.07 -10.96 4.70
CA GLY A 47 -0.06 -10.57 5.67
C GLY A 47 -0.50 -10.70 7.12
N ALA A 48 -1.82 -10.67 7.41
CA ALA A 48 -2.35 -10.89 8.74
C ALA A 48 -2.20 -12.35 9.22
N HIS A 49 -2.10 -13.30 8.28
CA HIS A 49 -1.85 -14.70 8.59
C HIS A 49 -0.38 -15.00 8.95
N VAL A 50 0.54 -14.05 8.67
CA VAL A 50 1.96 -14.20 9.02
C VAL A 50 2.25 -13.53 10.35
N SER A 51 2.49 -14.32 11.41
CA SER A 51 2.70 -13.78 12.76
C SER A 51 4.10 -13.99 13.30
N GLY A 52 4.89 -14.89 12.72
CA GLY A 52 6.19 -15.31 13.27
C GLY A 52 7.38 -15.07 12.33
N ALA A 53 7.20 -14.46 11.18
CA ALA A 53 8.28 -14.17 10.24
C ALA A 53 8.79 -12.73 10.34
N GLU A 54 10.10 -12.58 10.27
CA GLU A 54 10.82 -11.32 10.09
C GLU A 54 11.58 -11.39 8.77
N PHE A 55 11.37 -10.42 7.91
CA PHE A 55 12.06 -10.34 6.62
C PHE A 55 13.10 -9.22 6.66
N MET A 56 14.31 -9.52 6.20
CA MET A 56 15.40 -8.56 6.16
C MET A 56 15.29 -7.71 4.90
N TYR A 57 15.07 -6.40 5.10
CA TYR A 57 15.04 -5.41 4.02
C TYR A 57 16.43 -5.31 3.33
N PRO A 58 16.55 -4.80 2.09
CA PRO A 58 17.82 -4.76 1.35
C PRO A 58 19.04 -4.24 2.11
N ASP A 59 18.90 -3.29 3.03
CA ASP A 59 19.98 -2.80 3.89
C ASP A 59 20.41 -3.79 5.00
N GLN A 60 19.68 -4.90 5.16
CA GLN A 60 19.88 -5.98 6.13
C GLN A 60 19.91 -5.56 7.61
N SER A 61 19.84 -4.28 7.92
CA SER A 61 19.73 -3.76 9.29
C SER A 61 18.29 -3.67 9.77
N TRP A 62 17.35 -3.56 8.84
CA TRP A 62 15.95 -3.38 9.10
C TRP A 62 15.14 -4.66 8.89
N LYS A 63 14.33 -5.00 9.89
CA LYS A 63 13.44 -6.17 9.88
C LYS A 63 12.00 -5.71 9.67
N GLU A 64 11.32 -6.36 8.74
CA GLU A 64 9.91 -6.10 8.45
C GLU A 64 9.04 -7.31 8.74
N THR A 65 7.84 -7.07 9.21
CA THR A 65 6.80 -8.06 9.51
C THR A 65 5.55 -7.77 8.70
N CYS A 66 5.58 -7.71 7.42
CA CYS A 66 4.43 -7.58 6.50
C CYS A 66 3.28 -6.67 7.00
N GLY A 67 3.59 -5.55 7.69
CA GLY A 67 2.62 -4.53 8.06
C GLY A 67 2.18 -3.76 6.81
N MET A 68 0.88 -3.84 6.46
CA MET A 68 0.38 -3.31 5.20
C MET A 68 -0.95 -2.57 5.37
N LEU A 69 -1.05 -1.44 4.69
CA LEU A 69 -2.25 -0.63 4.58
C LEU A 69 -2.60 -0.49 3.10
N ALA A 70 -3.85 -0.73 2.71
CA ALA A 70 -4.26 -0.58 1.33
C ALA A 70 -5.65 0.08 1.21
N ASN A 71 -5.85 0.87 0.16
CA ASN A 71 -7.12 1.53 -0.13
C ASN A 71 -7.54 1.30 -1.59
N LEU A 72 -8.67 0.64 -1.77
CA LEU A 72 -9.35 0.50 -3.06
C LEU A 72 -10.18 1.74 -3.34
N VAL A 73 -9.81 2.49 -4.37
CA VAL A 73 -10.54 3.69 -4.79
C VAL A 73 -11.32 3.40 -6.07
N ALA A 74 -12.65 3.49 -5.99
CA ALA A 74 -13.53 3.28 -7.15
C ALA A 74 -14.88 3.97 -6.93
N ASP A 75 -15.58 4.29 -8.01
CA ASP A 75 -16.92 4.91 -7.96
C ASP A 75 -17.94 4.04 -7.20
N SER A 76 -19.02 4.65 -6.76
CA SER A 76 -20.16 3.90 -6.23
C SER A 76 -20.71 2.95 -7.30
N GLY A 77 -21.06 1.73 -6.89
CA GLY A 77 -21.53 0.70 -7.82
C GLY A 77 -20.47 0.03 -8.71
N ALA A 78 -19.18 0.39 -8.57
CA ALA A 78 -18.09 -0.15 -9.38
C ALA A 78 -17.70 -1.61 -9.07
N GLY A 79 -18.37 -2.28 -8.15
CA GLY A 79 -18.10 -3.68 -7.80
C GLY A 79 -17.15 -3.88 -6.61
N LYS A 80 -16.90 -2.85 -5.79
CA LYS A 80 -16.07 -2.94 -4.57
C LYS A 80 -16.52 -4.06 -3.61
N GLY A 81 -17.81 -4.40 -3.58
CA GLY A 81 -18.35 -5.50 -2.76
C GLY A 81 -17.74 -6.87 -3.06
N GLN A 82 -17.11 -7.09 -4.22
CA GLN A 82 -16.38 -8.32 -4.52
C GLN A 82 -15.15 -8.49 -3.60
N LEU A 83 -14.53 -7.40 -3.17
CA LEU A 83 -13.47 -7.44 -2.16
C LEU A 83 -14.00 -7.95 -0.82
N SER A 84 -15.22 -7.55 -0.41
CA SER A 84 -15.81 -8.03 0.84
C SER A 84 -16.00 -9.56 0.85
N GLY A 85 -16.38 -10.16 -0.27
CA GLY A 85 -16.45 -11.61 -0.41
C GLY A 85 -15.09 -12.30 -0.23
N LEU A 86 -14.02 -11.72 -0.80
CA LEU A 86 -12.66 -12.23 -0.59
C LEU A 86 -12.18 -12.05 0.86
N VAL A 87 -12.52 -10.93 1.50
CA VAL A 87 -12.21 -10.68 2.92
C VAL A 87 -12.84 -11.77 3.79
N GLU A 88 -14.13 -12.03 3.63
CA GLU A 88 -14.80 -13.06 4.42
C GLU A 88 -14.23 -14.47 4.16
N ALA A 89 -13.90 -14.80 2.90
CA ALA A 89 -13.29 -16.08 2.58
C ALA A 89 -11.88 -16.25 3.20
N LEU A 90 -11.04 -15.21 3.12
CA LEU A 90 -9.67 -15.22 3.65
C LEU A 90 -9.62 -15.15 5.18
N CYS A 91 -10.62 -14.53 5.83
CA CYS A 91 -10.66 -14.36 7.28
C CYS A 91 -11.60 -15.38 7.98
N ARG A 92 -11.97 -16.47 7.32
CA ARG A 92 -12.88 -17.48 7.89
C ARG A 92 -12.39 -18.06 9.21
N ASP A 93 -11.10 -18.38 9.29
CA ASP A 93 -10.43 -18.85 10.50
C ASP A 93 -10.38 -17.77 11.60
N PHE A 94 -10.17 -16.51 11.22
CA PHE A 94 -10.20 -15.39 12.15
C PHE A 94 -11.60 -15.20 12.73
N ARG A 95 -12.66 -15.31 11.91
CA ARG A 95 -14.04 -15.23 12.37
C ARG A 95 -14.36 -16.32 13.39
N ALA A 96 -13.99 -17.57 13.09
CA ALA A 96 -14.22 -18.68 14.01
C ALA A 96 -13.53 -18.48 15.37
N HIS A 97 -12.26 -18.02 15.35
CA HIS A 97 -11.54 -17.67 16.56
C HIS A 97 -12.21 -16.53 17.33
N ASP A 98 -12.61 -15.47 16.63
CA ASP A 98 -13.18 -14.27 17.26
C ASP A 98 -14.56 -14.52 17.87
N GLU A 99 -15.34 -15.48 17.34
CA GLU A 99 -16.60 -15.94 17.94
C GLU A 99 -16.37 -16.57 19.32
N GLU A 100 -15.31 -17.37 19.48
CA GLU A 100 -14.93 -17.97 20.77
C GLU A 100 -14.47 -16.89 21.77
N GLU A 101 -13.68 -15.92 21.31
CA GLU A 101 -13.20 -14.82 22.14
C GLU A 101 -14.36 -13.89 22.58
N LEU A 102 -15.31 -13.64 21.69
CA LEU A 102 -16.52 -12.87 21.99
C LEU A 102 -17.39 -13.57 23.02
N ALA A 103 -17.54 -14.90 22.95
CA ALA A 103 -18.30 -15.67 23.91
C ALA A 103 -17.75 -15.48 25.34
N LYS A 104 -16.41 -15.49 25.52
CA LYS A 104 -15.74 -15.25 26.80
C LYS A 104 -16.05 -13.86 27.36
N LEU A 105 -16.05 -12.82 26.51
CA LEU A 105 -16.41 -11.46 26.93
C LEU A 105 -17.88 -11.32 27.31
N VAL A 106 -18.77 -11.91 26.54
CA VAL A 106 -20.22 -11.86 26.82
C VAL A 106 -20.53 -12.58 28.15
N GLU A 107 -19.90 -13.71 28.41
CA GLU A 107 -20.05 -14.42 29.69
C GLU A 107 -19.54 -13.59 30.86
N TRP A 108 -18.34 -13.02 30.75
CA TRP A 108 -17.80 -12.10 31.75
C TRP A 108 -18.73 -10.91 32.01
N GLN A 109 -19.26 -10.27 30.97
CA GLN A 109 -20.18 -9.14 31.10
C GLN A 109 -21.48 -9.54 31.84
N LYS A 110 -22.01 -10.74 31.59
CA LYS A 110 -23.15 -11.29 32.33
C LYS A 110 -22.80 -11.47 33.81
N MET A 111 -21.65 -12.04 34.13
CA MET A 111 -21.19 -12.21 35.50
C MET A 111 -21.00 -10.88 36.23
N VAL A 112 -20.48 -9.87 35.58
CA VAL A 112 -20.33 -8.51 36.15
C VAL A 112 -21.69 -7.89 36.45
N LYS A 113 -22.67 -8.03 35.56
CA LYS A 113 -24.02 -7.48 35.71
C LYS A 113 -24.83 -8.16 36.81
N THR A 114 -24.60 -9.45 37.08
CA THR A 114 -25.37 -10.19 38.07
C THR A 114 -24.80 -10.05 39.49
N LYS A 115 -23.56 -9.56 39.66
CA LYS A 115 -22.99 -9.36 41.01
C LYS A 115 -23.46 -8.04 41.64
N SER A 116 -23.83 -8.12 42.89
CA SER A 116 -24.19 -6.95 43.71
C SER A 116 -22.96 -6.03 43.92
N ALA A 117 -23.20 -4.73 44.16
CA ALA A 117 -22.15 -3.73 44.32
C ALA A 117 -21.07 -3.99 45.35
N ASN A 118 -21.37 -4.85 46.37
CA ASN A 118 -20.48 -5.17 47.49
C ASN A 118 -19.67 -6.45 47.30
N LYS A 119 -19.74 -7.12 46.14
CA LYS A 119 -18.94 -8.34 45.88
C LYS A 119 -17.82 -8.04 44.88
N GLU A 120 -16.69 -8.69 45.09
CA GLU A 120 -15.54 -8.63 44.21
C GLU A 120 -15.96 -8.89 42.73
N LYS A 121 -15.63 -7.96 41.85
CA LYS A 121 -15.96 -8.06 40.43
C LYS A 121 -15.11 -9.17 39.78
N PRO A 122 -15.70 -9.98 38.87
CA PRO A 122 -14.93 -10.99 38.16
C PRO A 122 -13.84 -10.34 37.30
N VAL A 123 -12.67 -10.99 37.30
CA VAL A 123 -11.54 -10.54 36.49
C VAL A 123 -11.92 -10.64 35.02
N ARG A 124 -11.60 -9.60 34.25
CA ARG A 124 -11.84 -9.62 32.81
C ARG A 124 -10.93 -10.65 32.16
N PRO A 125 -11.47 -11.52 31.27
CA PRO A 125 -10.64 -12.48 30.54
C PRO A 125 -9.68 -11.76 29.58
N ASP A 126 -8.48 -12.33 29.39
CA ASP A 126 -7.61 -11.96 28.31
C ASP A 126 -8.22 -12.51 27.00
N VAL A 127 -8.47 -11.60 26.07
CA VAL A 127 -9.00 -11.93 24.74
C VAL A 127 -8.18 -11.25 23.66
N ALA A 128 -8.15 -11.85 22.49
CA ALA A 128 -7.42 -11.32 21.34
C ALA A 128 -8.24 -11.54 20.07
N PHE A 129 -8.88 -10.49 19.58
CA PHE A 129 -9.61 -10.51 18.30
C PHE A 129 -8.61 -10.36 17.15
N TRP A 130 -8.66 -11.28 16.21
CA TRP A 130 -7.81 -11.25 15.02
C TRP A 130 -8.43 -10.44 13.87
N PHE A 131 -9.75 -10.37 13.84
CA PHE A 131 -10.54 -9.57 12.90
C PHE A 131 -11.53 -8.66 13.65
N PRO A 132 -11.03 -7.71 14.45
CA PRO A 132 -11.90 -6.82 15.19
C PRO A 132 -12.76 -5.97 14.25
N PRO A 133 -13.96 -5.54 14.71
CA PRO A 133 -14.78 -4.62 13.93
C PRO A 133 -14.04 -3.29 13.69
N ALA A 134 -14.37 -2.62 12.58
CA ALA A 134 -13.79 -1.32 12.29
C ALA A 134 -14.22 -0.23 13.30
N ASP A 135 -15.42 -0.34 13.87
CA ASP A 135 -15.89 0.56 14.94
C ASP A 135 -15.33 0.11 16.31
N VAL A 136 -14.14 0.57 16.61
CA VAL A 136 -13.43 0.27 17.86
C VAL A 136 -12.85 1.53 18.46
N THR A 137 -13.03 1.72 19.78
CA THR A 137 -12.41 2.86 20.49
C THR A 137 -10.89 2.66 20.60
N ASN A 138 -10.14 3.75 20.75
CA ASN A 138 -8.68 3.69 20.93
C ASN A 138 -8.29 2.79 22.13
N ALA A 139 -9.01 2.89 23.24
CA ALA A 139 -8.76 2.06 24.42
C ALA A 139 -8.98 0.56 24.12
N ALA A 140 -10.08 0.23 23.47
CA ALA A 140 -10.38 -1.16 23.09
C ALA A 140 -9.38 -1.69 22.08
N PHE A 141 -8.92 -0.89 21.11
CA PHE A 141 -7.90 -1.28 20.16
C PHE A 141 -6.55 -1.59 20.84
N ILE A 142 -6.09 -0.70 21.75
CA ILE A 142 -4.85 -0.94 22.52
C ILE A 142 -4.98 -2.17 23.39
N GLN A 143 -6.13 -2.35 24.05
CA GLN A 143 -6.36 -3.53 24.87
C GLN A 143 -6.34 -4.84 24.05
N ASN A 144 -6.96 -4.81 22.86
CA ASN A 144 -6.89 -5.94 21.94
C ASN A 144 -5.46 -6.21 21.44
N ALA A 145 -4.70 -5.14 21.13
CA ALA A 145 -3.30 -5.30 20.75
C ALA A 145 -2.44 -5.91 21.87
N MET A 146 -2.71 -5.56 23.14
CA MET A 146 -2.08 -6.20 24.31
C MET A 146 -2.45 -7.68 24.42
N GLY A 147 -3.72 -8.03 24.18
CA GLY A 147 -4.19 -9.41 24.13
C GLY A 147 -3.48 -10.21 23.03
N CYS A 148 -3.40 -9.66 21.83
CA CYS A 148 -2.70 -10.27 20.69
C CYS A 148 -1.19 -10.47 20.97
N GLU A 149 -0.52 -9.50 21.61
CA GLU A 149 0.89 -9.62 22.00
C GLU A 149 1.09 -10.70 23.06
N LYS A 150 0.22 -10.76 24.07
CA LYS A 150 0.27 -11.74 25.17
C LYS A 150 -0.02 -13.16 24.69
N LEU A 151 -0.96 -13.32 23.77
CA LEU A 151 -1.41 -14.62 23.25
C LEU A 151 -0.69 -15.06 21.95
N GLY A 152 0.53 -14.59 21.70
CA GLY A 152 1.37 -15.07 20.61
C GLY A 152 1.70 -14.07 19.52
N GLN A 153 1.60 -12.78 19.80
CA GLN A 153 1.96 -11.69 18.89
C GLN A 153 1.21 -11.73 17.54
N ARG A 154 -0.06 -12.11 17.54
CA ARG A 154 -0.88 -12.21 16.34
C ARG A 154 -1.04 -10.84 15.66
N THR A 155 -0.98 -10.84 14.33
CA THR A 155 -1.31 -9.67 13.53
C THR A 155 -2.82 -9.59 13.37
N GLN A 156 -3.42 -8.46 13.74
CA GLN A 156 -4.84 -8.17 13.53
C GLN A 156 -5.10 -7.79 12.07
N TYR A 157 -6.30 -8.04 11.59
CA TYR A 157 -6.77 -7.51 10.31
C TYR A 157 -8.00 -6.64 10.52
N ILE A 158 -8.01 -5.44 9.94
CA ILE A 158 -9.13 -4.50 10.01
C ILE A 158 -9.62 -4.22 8.60
N ASN A 159 -10.90 -4.45 8.36
CA ASN A 159 -11.55 -4.08 7.11
C ASN A 159 -12.45 -2.86 7.31
N MET A 160 -12.21 -1.81 6.53
CA MET A 160 -13.02 -0.60 6.47
C MET A 160 -13.70 -0.52 5.12
N PRO A 161 -14.95 -1.00 4.98
CA PRO A 161 -15.70 -0.97 3.71
C PRO A 161 -15.87 0.44 3.14
N GLU A 162 -15.81 1.45 4.00
CA GLU A 162 -15.89 2.87 3.65
C GLU A 162 -14.85 3.64 4.45
N VAL A 163 -14.12 4.56 3.80
CA VAL A 163 -13.09 5.36 4.45
C VAL A 163 -13.64 6.28 5.54
N GLU A 164 -14.91 6.65 5.46
CA GLU A 164 -15.62 7.44 6.46
C GLU A 164 -15.72 6.72 7.82
N MET A 165 -15.62 5.39 7.84
CA MET A 165 -15.52 4.64 9.09
C MET A 165 -14.26 4.99 9.86
N ALA A 166 -13.19 5.40 9.18
CA ALA A 166 -11.95 5.82 9.82
C ALA A 166 -12.13 7.04 10.74
N ASP A 167 -13.12 7.90 10.49
CA ASP A 167 -13.43 9.03 11.37
C ASP A 167 -14.01 8.59 12.73
N ARG A 168 -14.52 7.36 12.82
CA ARG A 168 -15.09 6.76 14.04
C ARG A 168 -14.08 5.86 14.77
N VAL A 169 -13.13 5.33 14.03
CA VAL A 169 -12.10 4.43 14.58
C VAL A 169 -11.16 5.22 15.49
N CYS A 170 -10.85 4.64 16.63
CA CYS A 170 -9.89 5.21 17.59
C CYS A 170 -10.18 6.64 18.07
N GLY A 171 -11.40 7.14 17.93
CA GLY A 171 -11.79 8.44 18.48
C GLY A 171 -11.55 9.63 17.54
N GLY A 172 -11.44 9.40 16.24
CA GLY A 172 -11.45 10.45 15.22
C GLY A 172 -10.24 10.45 14.28
N HIS A 173 -10.34 11.26 13.23
CA HIS A 173 -9.42 11.30 12.10
C HIS A 173 -7.93 11.40 12.49
N ARG A 174 -7.58 12.33 13.38
CA ARG A 174 -6.18 12.54 13.78
C ARG A 174 -5.57 11.34 14.50
N GLN A 175 -6.37 10.63 15.29
CA GLN A 175 -5.90 9.46 16.03
C GLN A 175 -5.72 8.26 15.12
N ILE A 176 -6.66 8.02 14.19
CA ILE A 176 -6.52 6.92 13.23
C ILE A 176 -5.32 7.11 12.30
N SER A 177 -5.06 8.34 11.84
CA SER A 177 -3.90 8.65 11.02
C SER A 177 -2.58 8.32 11.73
N GLN A 178 -2.41 8.76 12.99
CA GLN A 178 -1.25 8.38 13.78
C GLN A 178 -1.17 6.87 14.01
N MET A 179 -2.30 6.23 14.29
CA MET A 179 -2.40 4.78 14.48
C MET A 179 -1.95 4.02 13.23
N MET A 180 -2.38 4.45 12.03
CA MET A 180 -1.98 3.84 10.76
C MET A 180 -0.45 3.91 10.56
N ARG A 181 0.19 5.02 10.92
CA ARG A 181 1.66 5.12 10.88
C ARG A 181 2.33 4.13 11.82
N ASN A 182 1.88 4.11 13.08
CA ASN A 182 2.42 3.19 14.09
C ASN A 182 2.21 1.70 13.71
N ILE A 183 1.06 1.38 13.11
CA ILE A 183 0.75 0.04 12.58
C ILE A 183 1.72 -0.32 11.44
N TYR A 184 1.89 0.56 10.47
CA TYR A 184 2.75 0.30 9.33
C TYR A 184 4.21 0.06 9.74
N ASP A 185 4.71 0.89 10.66
CA ASP A 185 6.09 0.84 11.14
C ASP A 185 6.26 -0.14 12.34
N ARG A 186 5.20 -0.87 12.73
CA ARG A 186 5.21 -1.81 13.87
C ARG A 186 5.73 -1.19 15.17
N GLN A 187 5.37 0.06 15.41
CA GLN A 187 5.80 0.80 16.60
C GLN A 187 4.96 0.42 17.81
N ARG A 188 5.55 0.64 18.99
CA ARG A 188 4.80 0.62 20.24
C ARG A 188 3.95 1.88 20.34
N ALA A 189 2.69 1.69 20.67
CA ALA A 189 1.80 2.78 21.01
C ALA A 189 0.82 2.31 22.07
N GLY A 190 0.57 3.16 23.03
CA GLY A 190 -0.22 2.77 24.18
C GLY A 190 -0.88 3.95 24.88
N ALA A 191 -1.44 3.64 26.04
CA ALA A 191 -2.05 4.60 26.92
C ALA A 191 -1.59 4.35 28.36
N LEU A 192 -1.40 5.43 29.10
CA LEU A 192 -1.21 5.41 30.54
C LEU A 192 -2.38 6.18 31.17
N ARG A 193 -3.16 5.50 31.98
CA ARG A 193 -4.33 6.07 32.67
C ARG A 193 -4.18 5.94 34.16
N ALA A 194 -4.47 7.02 34.89
CA ALA A 194 -4.43 7.05 36.35
C ALA A 194 -5.68 6.46 37.00
N THR A 195 -6.73 6.15 36.24
CA THR A 195 -7.99 5.57 36.72
C THR A 195 -7.92 4.07 36.80
N ALA A 196 -8.52 3.47 37.82
CA ALA A 196 -8.52 2.02 38.02
C ALA A 196 -9.10 1.20 36.86
N ASP A 197 -10.10 1.76 36.17
CA ASP A 197 -10.76 1.14 35.01
C ASP A 197 -10.12 1.55 33.66
N GLY A 198 -9.03 2.35 33.70
CA GLY A 198 -8.37 2.87 32.51
C GLY A 198 -7.46 1.82 31.85
N VAL A 199 -7.53 1.72 30.54
CA VAL A 199 -6.59 0.90 29.77
C VAL A 199 -5.17 1.47 29.88
N THR A 200 -4.25 0.67 30.42
CA THR A 200 -2.84 1.03 30.58
C THR A 200 -1.97 -0.05 29.95
N GLY A 201 -1.14 0.33 28.98
CA GLY A 201 -0.23 -0.57 28.30
C GLY A 201 0.42 0.10 27.08
N ASN A 202 1.46 -0.55 26.55
CA ASN A 202 2.26 -0.04 25.42
C ASN A 202 2.64 -1.21 24.48
N PRO A 203 1.65 -1.87 23.84
CA PRO A 203 1.92 -3.00 22.94
C PRO A 203 2.58 -2.55 21.63
N VAL A 204 3.22 -3.49 20.93
CA VAL A 204 3.55 -3.33 19.52
C VAL A 204 2.27 -3.42 18.70
N LEU A 205 1.97 -2.39 17.89
CA LEU A 205 0.77 -2.39 17.06
C LEU A 205 0.99 -3.28 15.82
N ARG A 206 0.45 -4.49 15.88
CA ARG A 206 0.48 -5.45 14.77
C ARG A 206 -0.91 -5.55 14.16
N ALA A 207 -1.15 -4.74 13.12
CA ALA A 207 -2.39 -4.82 12.35
C ALA A 207 -2.12 -4.61 10.86
N ASN A 208 -3.03 -5.09 10.02
CA ASN A 208 -3.10 -4.78 8.61
C ASN A 208 -4.49 -4.21 8.33
N ILE A 209 -4.57 -3.27 7.39
CA ILE A 209 -5.82 -2.56 7.14
C ILE A 209 -6.11 -2.56 5.63
N THR A 210 -7.35 -2.91 5.29
CA THR A 210 -7.90 -2.70 3.95
C THR A 210 -9.06 -1.71 4.03
N ILE A 211 -9.02 -0.69 3.17
CA ILE A 211 -10.00 0.38 3.10
C ILE A 211 -10.63 0.37 1.71
N SER A 212 -11.91 0.69 1.62
CA SER A 212 -12.56 1.02 0.35
C SER A 212 -13.09 2.44 0.39
N SER A 213 -13.04 3.13 -0.74
CA SER A 213 -13.48 4.52 -0.83
C SER A 213 -13.99 4.87 -2.22
N THR A 214 -14.76 5.95 -2.31
CA THR A 214 -14.95 6.66 -3.57
C THR A 214 -13.81 7.65 -3.79
N PRO A 215 -13.55 8.11 -5.04
CA PRO A 215 -12.52 9.13 -5.27
C PRO A 215 -12.72 10.40 -4.43
N PHE A 216 -13.96 10.84 -4.29
CA PHE A 216 -14.30 12.02 -3.47
C PHE A 216 -13.99 11.80 -1.99
N ALA A 217 -14.42 10.67 -1.40
CA ALA A 217 -14.20 10.34 0.00
C ALA A 217 -12.69 10.14 0.30
N ALA A 218 -11.96 9.46 -0.59
CA ALA A 218 -10.52 9.31 -0.48
C ALA A 218 -9.81 10.68 -0.47
N ARG A 219 -10.12 11.56 -1.41
CA ARG A 219 -9.53 12.91 -1.48
C ARG A 219 -9.82 13.72 -0.21
N LYS A 220 -11.06 13.68 0.28
CA LYS A 220 -11.45 14.36 1.51
C LYS A 220 -10.66 13.85 2.71
N PHE A 221 -10.58 12.52 2.89
CA PHE A 221 -9.89 11.90 4.01
C PHE A 221 -8.38 12.17 3.97
N TYR A 222 -7.73 11.91 2.82
CA TYR A 222 -6.27 12.03 2.71
C TYR A 222 -5.75 13.44 2.49
N LYS A 223 -6.61 14.46 2.36
CA LYS A 223 -6.16 15.85 2.17
C LYS A 223 -5.15 16.32 3.22
N GLN A 224 -5.40 16.02 4.49
CA GLN A 224 -4.50 16.36 5.59
C GLN A 224 -3.33 15.38 5.75
N GLU A 225 -3.47 14.18 5.16
CA GLU A 225 -2.52 13.07 5.29
C GLU A 225 -1.38 13.13 4.27
N LEU A 226 -1.49 13.98 3.26
CA LEU A 226 -0.47 14.15 2.21
C LEU A 226 0.87 14.59 2.81
N PHE A 227 0.83 15.41 3.88
CA PHE A 227 2.00 16.05 4.49
C PHE A 227 2.54 15.32 5.73
N ASN A 228 1.74 14.46 6.38
CA ASN A 228 2.12 13.82 7.64
C ASN A 228 2.71 12.41 7.49
N GLY A 229 2.89 11.94 6.25
CA GLY A 229 3.49 10.67 5.93
C GLY A 229 2.55 9.45 5.99
N THR A 230 1.27 9.60 6.37
CA THR A 230 0.29 8.50 6.33
C THR A 230 -0.03 8.11 4.90
N PHE A 231 -0.26 9.08 4.02
CA PHE A 231 -0.54 8.88 2.61
C PHE A 231 0.48 7.97 1.91
N GLY A 232 1.77 8.23 2.13
CA GLY A 232 2.84 7.42 1.53
C GLY A 232 2.81 5.95 1.97
N ARG A 233 2.34 5.66 3.19
CA ARG A 233 2.30 4.31 3.77
C ARG A 233 1.12 3.46 3.29
N VAL A 234 0.11 4.08 2.69
CA VAL A 234 -1.06 3.39 2.14
C VAL A 234 -0.80 3.04 0.68
N VAL A 235 -1.00 1.78 0.32
CA VAL A 235 -1.05 1.34 -1.08
C VAL A 235 -2.41 1.72 -1.65
N PHE A 236 -2.41 2.46 -2.74
CA PHE A 236 -3.65 2.80 -3.44
C PHE A 236 -3.84 1.91 -4.66
N SER A 237 -5.09 1.52 -4.87
CA SER A 237 -5.51 0.85 -6.08
C SER A 237 -6.73 1.54 -6.65
N TYR A 238 -6.58 2.17 -7.79
CA TYR A 238 -7.64 2.93 -8.44
C TYR A 238 -8.29 2.14 -9.57
N LYS A 239 -9.62 2.04 -9.54
CA LYS A 239 -10.42 1.55 -10.66
C LYS A 239 -11.02 2.75 -11.40
N PRO A 240 -10.55 3.07 -12.62
CA PRO A 240 -11.17 4.10 -13.45
C PRO A 240 -12.63 3.77 -13.76
N ARG A 241 -13.42 4.81 -13.93
CA ARG A 241 -14.81 4.66 -14.40
C ARG A 241 -14.80 4.00 -15.77
N GLN A 242 -15.51 2.89 -15.90
CA GLN A 242 -15.71 2.21 -17.17
C GLN A 242 -16.97 2.74 -17.87
N GLY A 243 -17.03 2.52 -19.18
CA GLY A 243 -18.23 2.81 -19.96
C GLY A 243 -19.44 2.00 -19.48
N ARG A 244 -20.63 2.33 -20.01
CA ARG A 244 -21.88 1.63 -19.72
C ARG A 244 -21.91 0.33 -20.50
N ASP A 245 -21.56 -0.80 -19.88
CA ASP A 245 -21.55 -2.14 -20.51
C ASP A 245 -22.80 -2.98 -20.21
N GLY A 246 -23.77 -2.42 -19.46
CA GLY A 246 -25.01 -3.10 -19.07
C GLY A 246 -24.83 -4.25 -18.07
N ARG A 247 -23.62 -4.45 -17.51
CA ARG A 247 -23.33 -5.53 -16.56
C ARG A 247 -23.45 -5.04 -15.13
N ILE A 248 -24.03 -5.87 -14.28
CA ILE A 248 -24.02 -5.65 -12.83
C ILE A 248 -22.85 -6.41 -12.19
N PRO A 249 -22.18 -5.86 -11.16
CA PRO A 249 -21.18 -6.58 -10.40
C PRO A 249 -21.75 -7.86 -9.80
N ARG A 250 -21.05 -8.99 -9.97
CA ARG A 250 -21.47 -10.29 -9.41
C ARG A 250 -20.50 -10.72 -8.34
N GLN A 251 -21.05 -11.31 -7.27
CA GLN A 251 -20.23 -11.94 -6.22
C GLN A 251 -19.66 -13.28 -6.72
N GLY A 252 -18.47 -13.63 -6.20
CA GLY A 252 -17.86 -14.93 -6.45
C GLY A 252 -18.66 -16.10 -5.89
N LYS A 253 -18.38 -17.30 -6.39
CA LYS A 253 -18.95 -18.55 -5.89
C LYS A 253 -17.85 -19.32 -5.15
N TYR A 254 -17.90 -19.27 -3.84
CA TYR A 254 -16.91 -19.91 -2.96
C TYR A 254 -17.38 -21.34 -2.63
N GLY A 255 -16.90 -22.33 -3.40
CA GLY A 255 -17.20 -23.75 -3.16
C GLY A 255 -16.11 -24.44 -2.35
N ASP A 256 -16.35 -25.72 -1.97
CA ASP A 256 -15.45 -26.51 -1.14
C ASP A 256 -14.04 -26.66 -1.73
N ASP A 257 -13.94 -26.86 -3.06
CA ASP A 257 -12.64 -26.96 -3.75
C ASP A 257 -11.84 -25.66 -3.66
N PHE A 258 -12.53 -24.51 -3.68
CA PHE A 258 -11.87 -23.22 -3.49
C PHE A 258 -11.33 -23.12 -2.07
N TYR A 259 -12.14 -23.41 -1.06
CA TYR A 259 -11.72 -23.36 0.34
C TYR A 259 -10.60 -24.35 0.66
N LYS A 260 -10.68 -25.57 0.16
CA LYS A 260 -9.60 -26.56 0.33
C LYS A 260 -8.25 -26.05 -0.15
N LYS A 261 -8.20 -25.43 -1.35
CA LYS A 261 -6.97 -24.85 -1.90
C LYS A 261 -6.54 -23.61 -1.11
N LEU A 262 -7.49 -22.77 -0.70
CA LEU A 262 -7.21 -21.57 0.08
C LEU A 262 -6.59 -21.92 1.43
N ASP A 263 -7.14 -22.92 2.13
CA ASP A 263 -6.65 -23.37 3.43
C ASP A 263 -5.19 -23.86 3.36
N GLU A 264 -4.76 -24.48 2.25
CA GLU A 264 -3.37 -24.84 2.01
C GLU A 264 -2.45 -23.61 1.96
N TYR A 265 -2.88 -22.53 1.30
CA TYR A 265 -2.12 -21.27 1.25
C TYR A 265 -2.07 -20.57 2.60
N ILE A 266 -3.19 -20.51 3.32
CA ILE A 266 -3.25 -19.95 4.68
C ILE A 266 -2.34 -20.72 5.62
N ALA A 267 -2.35 -22.06 5.56
CA ALA A 267 -1.44 -22.89 6.35
C ALA A 267 0.05 -22.58 6.07
N ARG A 268 0.44 -22.37 4.80
CA ARG A 268 1.82 -21.97 4.45
C ARG A 268 2.22 -20.64 5.09
N LEU A 269 1.32 -19.66 5.11
CA LEU A 269 1.57 -18.36 5.78
C LEU A 269 1.68 -18.55 7.31
N ALA A 270 0.80 -19.33 7.91
CA ALA A 270 0.77 -19.55 9.36
C ALA A 270 2.02 -20.27 9.90
N ILE A 271 2.60 -21.19 9.12
CA ILE A 271 3.84 -21.89 9.49
C ILE A 271 5.11 -21.12 9.15
N CYS A 272 5.03 -20.03 8.37
CA CYS A 272 6.17 -19.20 8.02
C CYS A 272 6.67 -18.47 9.30
N LYS A 273 7.74 -18.97 9.88
CA LYS A 273 8.32 -18.46 11.14
C LYS A 273 9.84 -18.37 11.03
N GLY A 274 10.42 -17.35 11.66
CA GLY A 274 11.86 -17.14 11.66
C GLY A 274 12.30 -15.90 10.91
N ARG A 275 13.59 -15.81 10.63
CA ARG A 275 14.21 -14.65 9.96
C ARG A 275 14.70 -15.03 8.57
N PHE A 276 14.31 -14.25 7.58
CA PHE A 276 14.53 -14.56 6.18
C PHE A 276 15.18 -13.42 5.41
N VAL A 277 16.08 -13.78 4.50
CA VAL A 277 16.66 -12.89 3.49
C VAL A 277 16.29 -13.43 2.11
N ILE A 278 15.56 -12.65 1.32
CA ILE A 278 15.11 -13.06 -0.02
C ILE A 278 15.96 -12.30 -1.05
N GLN A 279 17.16 -12.81 -1.33
CA GLN A 279 18.14 -12.15 -2.20
C GLN A 279 17.62 -11.72 -3.58
N PRO A 280 16.84 -12.54 -4.31
CA PRO A 280 16.28 -12.11 -5.59
C PRO A 280 15.31 -10.93 -5.47
N LEU A 281 14.50 -10.90 -4.40
CA LEU A 281 13.58 -9.80 -4.12
C LEU A 281 14.34 -8.52 -3.75
N ASN A 282 15.38 -8.64 -2.91
CA ASN A 282 16.19 -7.50 -2.50
C ASN A 282 16.89 -6.85 -3.70
N ARG A 283 17.50 -7.66 -4.59
CA ARG A 283 18.11 -7.16 -5.84
C ARG A 283 17.10 -6.48 -6.77
N LEU A 284 15.90 -7.05 -6.90
CA LEU A 284 14.83 -6.43 -7.67
C LEU A 284 14.42 -5.07 -7.07
N THR A 285 14.34 -4.97 -5.76
CA THR A 285 13.99 -3.73 -5.06
C THR A 285 15.05 -2.64 -5.28
N ASP A 286 16.34 -2.99 -5.21
CA ASP A 286 17.44 -2.05 -5.49
C ASP A 286 17.40 -1.54 -6.94
N GLN A 287 17.13 -2.45 -7.90
CA GLN A 287 16.96 -2.07 -9.30
C GLN A 287 15.78 -1.12 -9.50
N LEU A 288 14.61 -1.46 -8.94
CA LEU A 288 13.41 -0.62 -9.03
C LEU A 288 13.62 0.74 -8.36
N ALA A 289 14.38 0.80 -7.26
CA ALA A 289 14.73 2.07 -6.61
C ALA A 289 15.58 2.95 -7.53
N ALA A 290 16.56 2.39 -8.22
CA ALA A 290 17.37 3.10 -9.20
C ALA A 290 16.52 3.60 -10.39
N ASP A 291 15.59 2.78 -10.89
CA ASP A 291 14.69 3.15 -11.97
C ASP A 291 13.76 4.31 -11.56
N MET A 292 13.19 4.25 -10.34
CA MET A 292 12.33 5.32 -9.81
C MET A 292 13.09 6.61 -9.57
N ALA A 293 14.32 6.55 -9.06
CA ALA A 293 15.17 7.72 -8.89
C ALA A 293 15.50 8.38 -10.25
N SER A 294 15.80 7.56 -11.26
CA SER A 294 16.03 8.05 -12.63
C SER A 294 14.79 8.73 -13.22
N LEU A 295 13.61 8.15 -12.99
CA LEU A 295 12.34 8.73 -13.42
C LEU A 295 12.06 10.08 -12.72
N ALA A 296 12.28 10.15 -11.42
CA ALA A 296 12.11 11.38 -10.65
C ALA A 296 13.09 12.48 -11.09
N ASP A 297 14.34 12.11 -11.39
CA ASP A 297 15.34 13.04 -11.92
C ASP A 297 14.96 13.55 -13.33
N LEU A 298 14.40 12.69 -14.21
CA LEU A 298 13.91 13.10 -15.54
C LEU A 298 12.72 14.06 -15.46
N ALA A 299 11.83 13.81 -14.51
CA ALA A 299 10.65 14.63 -14.29
C ALA A 299 10.92 15.88 -13.42
N ASP A 300 12.10 15.97 -12.81
CA ASP A 300 12.40 16.94 -11.75
C ASP A 300 11.30 16.95 -10.67
N ASP A 301 10.93 15.78 -10.18
CA ASP A 301 9.77 15.58 -9.31
C ASP A 301 10.14 14.84 -8.01
N ASP A 302 10.47 15.64 -6.97
CA ASP A 302 10.82 15.09 -5.65
C ASP A 302 9.64 14.38 -4.97
N ILE A 303 8.39 14.78 -5.27
CA ILE A 303 7.19 14.14 -4.74
C ILE A 303 7.05 12.75 -5.32
N LEU A 304 7.30 12.59 -6.64
CA LEU A 304 7.35 11.27 -7.26
C LEU A 304 8.36 10.37 -6.56
N TRP A 305 9.54 10.88 -6.25
CA TRP A 305 10.56 10.13 -5.52
C TRP A 305 10.07 9.71 -4.13
N ASP A 306 9.43 10.62 -3.38
CA ASP A 306 8.95 10.35 -2.02
C ASP A 306 7.84 9.29 -1.98
N ILE A 307 6.88 9.35 -2.90
CA ILE A 307 5.84 8.30 -2.98
C ILE A 307 6.40 6.98 -3.49
N SER A 308 7.40 7.01 -4.37
CA SER A 308 8.04 5.80 -4.91
C SER A 308 8.77 5.00 -3.83
N LYS A 309 9.50 5.66 -2.92
CA LYS A 309 10.19 5.00 -1.80
C LYS A 309 9.23 4.14 -0.97
N ARG A 310 8.02 4.62 -0.70
CA ARG A 310 7.02 3.88 0.08
C ARG A 310 6.32 2.80 -0.73
N ALA A 311 6.08 3.04 -2.01
CA ALA A 311 5.55 2.03 -2.92
C ALA A 311 6.50 0.82 -3.03
N LEU A 312 7.81 1.07 -3.11
CA LEU A 312 8.86 0.03 -3.12
C LEU A 312 8.81 -0.84 -1.85
N VAL A 313 8.76 -0.24 -0.66
CA VAL A 313 8.66 -1.00 0.60
C VAL A 313 7.39 -1.85 0.65
N SER A 314 6.25 -1.29 0.25
CA SER A 314 4.97 -2.01 0.27
C SER A 314 4.94 -3.17 -0.73
N ALA A 315 5.48 -2.97 -1.94
CA ALA A 315 5.59 -4.03 -2.94
C ALA A 315 6.61 -5.10 -2.54
N TRP A 316 7.71 -4.72 -1.89
CA TRP A 316 8.66 -5.67 -1.31
C TRP A 316 7.98 -6.55 -0.24
N LYS A 317 7.17 -5.97 0.67
CA LYS A 317 6.38 -6.75 1.64
C LYS A 317 5.43 -7.74 0.95
N ALA A 318 4.76 -7.32 -0.14
CA ALA A 318 3.96 -8.23 -0.94
C ALA A 318 4.79 -9.36 -1.57
N GLY A 319 6.01 -9.07 -2.02
CA GLY A 319 6.98 -10.06 -2.49
C GLY A 319 7.37 -11.09 -1.44
N CYS A 320 7.53 -10.66 -0.18
CA CYS A 320 7.78 -11.58 0.94
C CYS A 320 6.62 -12.57 1.14
N LEU A 321 5.37 -12.07 1.03
CA LEU A 321 4.19 -12.93 1.13
C LEU A 321 4.07 -13.90 -0.05
N LEU A 322 4.34 -13.47 -1.27
CA LEU A 322 4.36 -14.36 -2.45
C LEU A 322 5.40 -15.48 -2.27
N TRP A 323 6.59 -15.14 -1.77
CA TRP A 323 7.64 -16.12 -1.48
C TRP A 323 7.20 -17.14 -0.42
N ALA A 324 6.56 -16.70 0.66
CA ALA A 324 6.02 -17.58 1.70
C ALA A 324 4.90 -18.49 1.16
N LEU A 325 3.99 -17.95 0.35
CA LEU A 325 2.90 -18.69 -0.31
C LEU A 325 3.43 -19.78 -1.27
N ASN A 326 4.59 -19.56 -1.89
CA ASN A 326 5.22 -20.49 -2.81
C ASN A 326 6.30 -21.37 -2.13
N ASN A 327 6.05 -21.79 -0.91
CA ASN A 327 6.97 -22.66 -0.15
C ASN A 327 8.42 -22.13 -0.15
N GLN A 328 8.58 -20.84 0.12
CA GLN A 328 9.87 -20.16 0.25
C GLN A 328 10.75 -20.22 -1.04
N THR A 329 10.11 -20.31 -2.19
CA THR A 329 10.80 -20.36 -3.49
C THR A 329 10.43 -19.15 -4.33
N TRP A 330 11.44 -18.40 -4.79
CA TRP A 330 11.24 -17.22 -5.64
C TRP A 330 11.10 -17.61 -7.12
N THR A 331 10.27 -16.88 -7.87
CA THR A 331 10.08 -17.06 -9.32
C THR A 331 10.05 -15.72 -10.06
N ALA A 332 10.29 -15.75 -11.38
CA ALA A 332 10.24 -14.55 -12.22
C ALA A 332 8.83 -13.92 -12.25
N ALA A 333 7.77 -14.74 -12.23
CA ALA A 333 6.39 -14.22 -12.23
C ALA A 333 6.08 -13.39 -10.97
N MET A 334 6.63 -13.78 -9.80
CA MET A 334 6.54 -12.97 -8.59
C MET A 334 7.25 -11.63 -8.77
N GLY A 335 8.46 -11.64 -9.36
CA GLY A 335 9.21 -10.41 -9.64
C GLY A 335 8.43 -9.44 -10.51
N HIS A 336 7.84 -9.93 -11.59
CA HIS A 336 6.99 -9.11 -12.47
C HIS A 336 5.75 -8.56 -11.75
N LEU A 337 5.16 -9.33 -10.83
CA LEU A 337 4.02 -8.87 -10.06
C LEU A 337 4.43 -7.80 -9.03
N VAL A 338 5.57 -7.96 -8.35
CA VAL A 338 6.13 -6.96 -7.43
C VAL A 338 6.45 -5.66 -8.16
N GLU A 339 7.12 -5.75 -9.31
CA GLU A 339 7.39 -4.60 -10.17
C GLU A 339 6.08 -3.88 -10.54
N TRP A 340 5.08 -4.61 -11.02
CA TRP A 340 3.78 -4.03 -11.36
C TRP A 340 3.10 -3.35 -10.18
N LEU A 341 3.17 -3.91 -8.97
CA LEU A 341 2.58 -3.33 -7.76
C LEU A 341 3.16 -1.94 -7.46
N VAL A 342 4.47 -1.73 -7.64
CA VAL A 342 5.10 -0.40 -7.48
C VAL A 342 4.48 0.60 -8.44
N TYR A 343 4.45 0.28 -9.74
CA TYR A 343 3.94 1.19 -10.75
C TYR A 343 2.42 1.43 -10.63
N HIS A 344 1.67 0.40 -10.23
CA HIS A 344 0.22 0.51 -10.06
C HIS A 344 -0.16 1.40 -8.87
N ASP A 345 0.57 1.31 -7.75
CA ASP A 345 0.37 2.18 -6.58
C ASP A 345 0.68 3.64 -6.94
N ILE A 346 1.84 3.91 -7.55
CA ILE A 346 2.23 5.26 -7.97
C ILE A 346 1.22 5.82 -8.97
N TRP A 347 0.85 5.04 -9.99
CA TRP A 347 -0.16 5.43 -10.96
C TRP A 347 -1.50 5.74 -10.29
N SER A 348 -1.96 4.91 -9.37
CA SER A 348 -3.22 5.11 -8.64
C SER A 348 -3.20 6.41 -7.83
N LYS A 349 -2.10 6.69 -7.12
CA LYS A 349 -1.90 7.95 -6.39
C LYS A 349 -1.97 9.15 -7.32
N MET A 350 -1.30 9.08 -8.49
CA MET A 350 -1.32 10.16 -9.47
C MET A 350 -2.70 10.37 -10.10
N GLN A 351 -3.48 9.29 -10.35
CA GLN A 351 -4.82 9.44 -10.91
C GLN A 351 -5.81 10.08 -9.93
N VAL A 352 -5.68 9.79 -8.64
CA VAL A 352 -6.66 10.24 -7.63
C VAL A 352 -6.26 11.58 -7.01
N PHE A 353 -4.96 11.86 -6.83
CA PHE A 353 -4.48 12.95 -5.98
C PHE A 353 -3.52 13.93 -6.68
N ALA A 354 -3.28 13.80 -8.01
CA ALA A 354 -2.24 14.57 -8.69
C ALA A 354 -2.34 16.09 -8.49
N ASP A 355 -3.55 16.63 -8.49
CA ASP A 355 -3.83 18.05 -8.28
C ASP A 355 -3.63 18.53 -6.82
N MET A 356 -3.55 17.59 -5.88
CA MET A 356 -3.30 17.86 -4.47
C MET A 356 -1.82 17.66 -4.09
N LEU A 357 -1.09 16.86 -4.89
CA LEU A 357 0.33 16.60 -4.68
C LEU A 357 1.15 17.81 -5.17
N GLY A 358 1.96 18.39 -4.30
CA GLY A 358 2.81 19.54 -4.61
C GLY A 358 2.16 20.89 -4.41
N GLN A 359 1.01 20.96 -3.77
CA GLN A 359 0.50 22.22 -3.22
C GLN A 359 1.20 22.45 -1.88
N ASP A 360 2.09 23.44 -1.81
CA ASP A 360 2.46 24.01 -0.52
C ASP A 360 1.21 24.61 0.13
N GLU A 361 1.15 24.65 1.47
CA GLU A 361 -0.02 25.14 2.24
C GLU A 361 -0.54 26.54 1.83
N GLY A 362 0.04 27.17 0.82
CA GLY A 362 -0.29 28.52 0.33
C GLY A 362 -0.37 28.71 -1.18
N SER A 363 -0.11 27.69 -2.02
CA SER A 363 -0.14 27.88 -3.48
C SER A 363 -1.27 27.10 -4.17
N VAL A 364 -2.27 27.82 -4.63
CA VAL A 364 -3.31 27.29 -5.52
C VAL A 364 -2.80 27.37 -6.96
N SER A 365 -2.26 26.28 -7.53
CA SER A 365 -2.05 26.21 -8.97
C SER A 365 -3.20 25.41 -9.62
N GLU A 366 -3.93 26.06 -10.53
CA GLU A 366 -5.09 25.47 -11.24
C GLU A 366 -4.73 24.41 -12.29
N ALA A 367 -3.45 24.12 -12.51
CA ALA A 367 -3.02 23.13 -13.49
C ALA A 367 -2.91 21.74 -12.87
N GLY A 368 -3.93 20.93 -13.03
CA GLY A 368 -3.96 19.53 -12.59
C GLY A 368 -2.80 18.71 -13.20
N ARG A 369 -1.86 18.26 -12.39
CA ARG A 369 -0.80 17.30 -12.78
C ARG A 369 -1.41 15.93 -13.04
N ARG A 370 -1.27 15.40 -14.24
CA ARG A 370 -1.66 14.03 -14.60
C ARG A 370 -0.44 13.11 -14.72
N GLY A 371 0.40 13.06 -13.68
CA GLY A 371 1.60 12.23 -13.65
C GLY A 371 2.89 12.99 -13.99
N PRO A 372 4.07 12.40 -13.72
CA PRO A 372 5.35 13.03 -13.97
C PRO A 372 5.59 13.18 -15.47
N LYS A 373 5.98 14.39 -15.87
CA LYS A 373 6.35 14.72 -17.23
C LYS A 373 7.87 14.63 -17.36
N ASN A 374 8.35 13.90 -18.35
CA ASN A 374 9.77 13.90 -18.66
C ASN A 374 10.15 15.24 -19.33
N LEU A 375 10.79 16.12 -18.58
CA LEU A 375 11.18 17.46 -19.07
C LEU A 375 12.19 17.40 -20.21
N LEU A 376 13.00 16.35 -20.25
CA LEU A 376 14.02 16.22 -21.28
C LEU A 376 13.42 15.94 -22.65
N ASP A 377 12.23 15.31 -22.71
CA ASP A 377 11.51 15.07 -23.97
C ASP A 377 10.96 16.35 -24.60
N ASP A 378 10.66 17.36 -23.77
CA ASP A 378 10.18 18.66 -24.24
C ASP A 378 11.31 19.60 -24.71
N LEU A 379 12.55 19.24 -24.52
CA LEU A 379 13.72 19.99 -24.99
C LEU A 379 14.23 19.42 -26.32
N PRO A 380 14.84 20.27 -27.20
CA PRO A 380 15.50 19.76 -28.38
C PRO A 380 16.70 18.88 -28.04
N ASP A 381 17.23 18.11 -29.01
CA ASP A 381 18.35 17.19 -28.79
C ASP A 381 19.60 17.89 -28.28
N SER A 382 19.79 19.16 -28.66
CA SER A 382 20.81 20.04 -28.10
C SER A 382 20.15 21.33 -27.62
N PHE A 383 20.41 21.71 -26.36
CA PHE A 383 19.79 22.86 -25.72
C PHE A 383 20.75 23.58 -24.78
N ASN A 384 20.43 24.78 -24.35
CA ASN A 384 21.20 25.57 -23.39
C ASN A 384 20.43 25.68 -22.03
N GLU A 385 21.12 26.20 -21.01
CA GLU A 385 20.57 26.42 -19.68
C GLU A 385 19.29 27.27 -19.70
N ALA A 386 19.24 28.33 -20.53
CA ALA A 386 18.09 29.23 -20.62
C ALA A 386 16.83 28.55 -21.17
N GLN A 387 16.98 27.59 -22.09
CA GLN A 387 15.85 26.84 -22.63
C GLN A 387 15.26 25.91 -21.55
N LEU A 388 16.10 25.24 -20.72
CA LEU A 388 15.61 24.48 -19.59
C LEU A 388 14.98 25.39 -18.53
N GLU A 389 15.57 26.54 -18.24
CA GLU A 389 15.01 27.54 -17.31
C GLU A 389 13.62 27.98 -17.76
N ALA A 390 13.45 28.32 -19.03
CA ALA A 390 12.16 28.70 -19.59
C ALA A 390 11.11 27.56 -19.47
N LEU A 391 11.51 26.33 -19.77
CA LEU A 391 10.64 25.17 -19.62
C LEU A 391 10.24 24.95 -18.16
N ARG A 392 11.18 25.07 -17.21
CA ARG A 392 10.91 24.94 -15.78
C ARG A 392 9.91 26.00 -15.29
N ILE A 393 10.10 27.24 -15.70
CA ILE A 393 9.18 28.35 -15.37
C ILE A 393 7.77 28.09 -15.94
N SER A 394 7.67 27.58 -17.17
CA SER A 394 6.38 27.28 -17.80
C SER A 394 5.55 26.22 -17.07
N ILE A 395 6.20 25.35 -16.27
CA ILE A 395 5.54 24.32 -15.45
C ILE A 395 5.46 24.72 -13.96
N GLY A 396 5.68 26.01 -13.63
CA GLY A 396 5.53 26.54 -12.28
C GLY A 396 6.72 26.27 -11.34
N LYS A 397 7.90 25.93 -11.86
CA LYS A 397 9.12 25.76 -11.07
C LYS A 397 10.00 27.02 -11.07
N THR A 398 10.85 27.14 -10.05
CA THR A 398 11.77 28.27 -9.95
C THR A 398 13.03 28.03 -10.80
N LYS A 399 13.70 29.12 -11.16
CA LYS A 399 14.94 29.08 -11.94
C LYS A 399 16.15 28.56 -11.15
N GLU A 400 16.14 28.71 -9.83
CA GLU A 400 17.28 28.36 -8.95
C GLU A 400 17.63 26.85 -9.04
N GLY A 401 16.66 25.99 -9.33
CA GLY A 401 16.87 24.55 -9.49
C GLY A 401 17.47 24.13 -10.83
N THR A 402 17.59 25.02 -11.84
CA THR A 402 18.00 24.67 -13.22
C THR A 402 19.41 24.03 -13.24
N LYS A 403 20.39 24.64 -12.57
CA LYS A 403 21.77 24.08 -12.52
C LYS A 403 21.83 22.73 -11.84
N ASN A 404 21.08 22.56 -10.77
CA ASN A 404 20.99 21.27 -10.06
C ASN A 404 20.39 20.19 -10.97
N GLN A 405 19.36 20.52 -11.72
CA GLN A 405 18.73 19.62 -12.68
C GLN A 405 19.70 19.20 -13.80
N LEU A 406 20.42 20.15 -14.39
CA LEU A 406 21.46 19.86 -15.38
C LEU A 406 22.54 18.94 -14.81
N TYR A 407 22.99 19.22 -13.58
CA TYR A 407 23.98 18.37 -12.88
C TYR A 407 23.45 16.94 -12.72
N LYS A 408 22.21 16.75 -12.25
CA LYS A 408 21.56 15.43 -12.11
C LYS A 408 21.53 14.69 -13.45
N TRP A 409 21.13 15.37 -14.53
CA TRP A 409 21.04 14.74 -15.85
C TRP A 409 22.40 14.37 -16.44
N VAL A 410 23.43 15.19 -16.23
CA VAL A 410 24.82 14.86 -16.61
C VAL A 410 25.33 13.65 -15.80
N PHE A 411 25.11 13.66 -14.48
CA PHE A 411 25.49 12.55 -13.59
C PHE A 411 24.82 11.22 -14.00
N ARG A 412 23.54 11.26 -14.39
CA ARG A 412 22.79 10.10 -14.90
C ARG A 412 23.13 9.72 -16.34
N LYS A 413 24.01 10.47 -17.01
CA LYS A 413 24.38 10.28 -18.42
C LYS A 413 23.21 10.42 -19.39
N PHE A 414 22.16 11.17 -19.05
CA PHE A 414 21.08 11.50 -19.98
C PHE A 414 21.51 12.54 -20.99
N ILE A 415 22.39 13.44 -20.56
CA ILE A 415 22.96 14.51 -21.41
C ILE A 415 24.47 14.60 -21.19
N VAL A 416 25.16 15.19 -22.16
CA VAL A 416 26.57 15.61 -22.08
C VAL A 416 26.66 17.12 -22.26
N HIS A 417 27.58 17.76 -21.53
CA HIS A 417 27.86 19.19 -21.65
C HIS A 417 29.12 19.43 -22.47
N SER A 418 29.01 20.30 -23.45
CA SER A 418 30.18 20.80 -24.23
C SER A 418 30.65 22.13 -23.68
N ALA A 419 31.83 22.16 -23.09
CA ALA A 419 32.43 23.41 -22.60
C ALA A 419 32.75 24.42 -23.72
N GLN A 420 32.93 23.95 -24.95
CA GLN A 420 33.25 24.80 -26.09
C GLN A 420 32.03 25.55 -26.61
N THR A 421 30.87 24.92 -26.64
CA THR A 421 29.62 25.50 -27.16
C THR A 421 28.67 26.00 -26.09
N GLY A 422 28.86 25.58 -24.84
CA GLY A 422 27.94 25.83 -23.72
C GLY A 422 26.62 25.06 -23.84
N LEU A 423 26.51 24.11 -24.77
CA LEU A 423 25.30 23.34 -25.04
C LEU A 423 25.32 21.99 -24.28
N TYR A 424 24.13 21.54 -23.91
CA TYR A 424 23.84 20.21 -23.41
C TYR A 424 23.21 19.39 -24.53
N THR A 425 23.69 18.18 -24.78
CA THR A 425 23.18 17.29 -25.84
C THR A 425 22.74 15.98 -25.25
N LYS A 426 21.55 15.50 -25.64
CA LYS A 426 21.02 14.19 -25.24
C LYS A 426 21.96 13.06 -25.68
N THR A 427 22.18 12.09 -24.81
CA THR A 427 23.05 10.95 -25.13
C THR A 427 22.35 9.96 -26.05
N GLN A 428 23.14 9.20 -26.79
CA GLN A 428 22.64 8.11 -27.66
C GLN A 428 21.89 7.05 -26.84
N GLU A 429 22.37 6.73 -25.64
CA GLU A 429 21.73 5.77 -24.73
C GLU A 429 20.33 6.23 -24.31
N TYR A 430 20.17 7.53 -24.02
CA TYR A 430 18.88 8.14 -23.72
C TYR A 430 17.91 8.07 -24.90
N LEU A 431 18.37 8.45 -26.12
CA LEU A 431 17.55 8.46 -27.33
C LEU A 431 17.13 7.05 -27.77
N GLN A 432 18.00 6.05 -27.61
CA GLN A 432 17.70 4.63 -27.93
C GLN A 432 16.74 4.01 -26.92
N GLY A 433 16.83 4.37 -25.63
CA GLY A 433 15.88 3.93 -24.60
C GLY A 433 14.45 4.39 -24.89
N ILE A 434 14.26 5.57 -25.46
CA ILE A 434 12.94 6.09 -25.90
C ILE A 434 12.40 5.31 -27.10
N SER A 435 13.26 4.91 -28.04
CA SER A 435 12.86 4.17 -29.24
C SER A 435 12.38 2.75 -28.93
N SER A 436 12.96 2.08 -27.92
CA SER A 436 12.54 0.74 -27.51
C SER A 436 11.19 0.72 -26.80
N ASP A 437 10.83 1.77 -26.08
CA ASP A 437 9.53 1.89 -25.40
C ASP A 437 8.35 2.09 -26.38
N ASN A 438 8.59 2.67 -27.55
CA ASN A 438 7.55 2.89 -28.57
C ASN A 438 7.24 1.63 -29.43
N THR A 439 8.14 0.64 -29.45
CA THR A 439 7.98 -0.57 -30.28
C THR A 439 7.26 -1.70 -29.55
N THR A 440 7.16 -1.66 -28.24
CA THR A 440 6.53 -2.71 -27.41
C THR A 440 5.03 -2.46 -27.17
N GLN A 441 4.42 -1.46 -27.79
CA GLN A 441 3.01 -1.06 -27.60
C GLN A 441 2.11 -1.17 -28.85
N LYS A 442 2.51 -2.00 -29.86
CA LYS A 442 1.60 -2.39 -30.95
C LYS A 442 0.98 -3.75 -30.73
#